data_c22484837a7326720a0e04ebfa674a76
#
_entry.id   c22484837a7326720a0e04ebfa674a76
#
_cell.length_a   1.000
_cell.length_b   1.000
_cell.length_c   1.000
_cell.angle_alpha   90.00
_cell.angle_beta   90.00
_cell.angle_gamma   90.00
#
_symmetry.space_group_name_H-M   'P 1'
#
loop_
_entity.id
_entity.type
_entity.pdbx_description
1 polymer ?
#
loop_
_entity_poly.entity_id
_entity_poly.type
_entity_poly.pdbx_seq_one_letter_code
_entity_poly.pdbx_strand_id
1 'polypeptide(L)'
;MLCFDIGANRGDFTNAALAKGYSVVALEPAPRVFSTLVGNFIYNPNVTPLKYAVSGSDYATIEFFEADEDGLSTLNLDWLTDESMPYAGKPYRTIKATTITLDTLALKYGTPDLIKIDVEGAEWSVFKGLSSKMGTIAFEWTWATWTEHLEQLKYLEFGGYTQVAPQFIEHHCQEPDTWYDIKDFDLGTWHNDNADAWENGAWKKSNLRPTADVGMLWVR
;
A
#
# COMPACT_ATOMS: atom_id res chain seq x y z
N MET A 1 -12.88 15.67 -2.02
CA MET A 1 -11.51 15.09 -1.91
C MET A 1 -11.48 13.79 -2.68
N LEU A 2 -10.36 13.47 -3.34
CA LEU A 2 -10.18 12.24 -4.13
C LEU A 2 -9.14 11.34 -3.46
N CYS A 3 -9.43 10.05 -3.33
CA CYS A 3 -8.50 9.04 -2.85
C CYS A 3 -8.29 7.96 -3.92
N PHE A 4 -7.03 7.54 -4.10
CA PHE A 4 -6.69 6.30 -4.80
C PHE A 4 -6.37 5.23 -3.77
N ASP A 5 -7.12 4.13 -3.80
CA ASP A 5 -6.93 2.96 -2.93
C ASP A 5 -6.31 1.85 -3.79
N ILE A 6 -4.97 1.72 -3.72
CA ILE A 6 -4.18 0.78 -4.51
C ILE A 6 -3.97 -0.49 -3.69
N GLY A 7 -4.43 -1.63 -4.24
CA GLY A 7 -4.58 -2.87 -3.48
C GLY A 7 -5.80 -2.78 -2.57
N ALA A 8 -6.95 -2.41 -3.16
CA ALA A 8 -8.16 -2.14 -2.39
C ALA A 8 -8.76 -3.39 -1.72
N ASN A 9 -8.36 -4.58 -2.11
CA ASN A 9 -8.88 -5.83 -1.59
C ASN A 9 -10.43 -5.81 -1.61
N ARG A 10 -11.08 -6.07 -0.50
CA ARG A 10 -12.55 -6.05 -0.34
C ARG A 10 -13.12 -4.65 -0.08
N GLY A 11 -12.25 -3.63 0.12
CA GLY A 11 -12.60 -2.23 0.27
C GLY A 11 -12.70 -1.73 1.71
N ASP A 12 -11.95 -2.31 2.65
CA ASP A 12 -11.94 -1.86 4.04
C ASP A 12 -11.40 -0.44 4.15
N PHE A 13 -10.25 -0.15 3.50
CA PHE A 13 -9.72 1.20 3.43
C PHE A 13 -10.63 2.14 2.61
N THR A 14 -11.22 1.65 1.51
CA THR A 14 -12.23 2.39 0.74
C THR A 14 -13.37 2.87 1.64
N ASN A 15 -13.91 2.01 2.52
CA ASN A 15 -14.96 2.39 3.48
C ASN A 15 -14.48 3.48 4.45
N ALA A 16 -13.25 3.36 4.97
CA ALA A 16 -12.68 4.35 5.87
C ALA A 16 -12.49 5.71 5.18
N ALA A 17 -12.03 5.72 3.93
CA ALA A 17 -11.87 6.94 3.12
C ALA A 17 -13.23 7.60 2.82
N LEU A 18 -14.26 6.82 2.47
CA LEU A 18 -15.63 7.31 2.29
C LEU A 18 -16.17 7.98 3.55
N ALA A 19 -15.94 7.39 4.72
CA ALA A 19 -16.36 7.96 6.01
C ALA A 19 -15.72 9.33 6.31
N LYS A 20 -14.56 9.60 5.69
CA LYS A 20 -13.87 10.90 5.75
C LYS A 20 -14.26 11.87 4.61
N GLY A 21 -15.19 11.47 3.75
CA GLY A 21 -15.73 12.33 2.67
C GLY A 21 -14.92 12.29 1.38
N TYR A 22 -14.09 11.29 1.16
CA TYR A 22 -13.42 11.08 -0.12
C TYR A 22 -14.38 10.44 -1.13
N SER A 23 -14.19 10.77 -2.40
CA SER A 23 -14.54 9.87 -3.50
C SER A 23 -13.32 8.97 -3.76
N VAL A 24 -13.55 7.68 -4.05
CA VAL A 24 -12.47 6.69 -4.09
C VAL A 24 -12.39 6.03 -5.46
N VAL A 25 -11.19 5.99 -6.05
CA VAL A 25 -10.84 5.08 -7.15
C VAL A 25 -10.12 3.89 -6.51
N ALA A 26 -10.76 2.73 -6.50
CA ALA A 26 -10.32 1.53 -5.81
C ALA A 26 -9.81 0.49 -6.79
N LEU A 27 -8.52 0.10 -6.69
CA LEU A 27 -7.87 -0.81 -7.64
C LEU A 27 -7.54 -2.16 -6.99
N GLU A 28 -8.01 -3.24 -7.63
CA GLU A 28 -7.78 -4.61 -7.21
C GLU A 28 -7.59 -5.50 -8.45
N PRO A 29 -6.40 -6.09 -8.69
CA PRO A 29 -6.16 -6.91 -9.88
C PRO A 29 -6.71 -8.34 -9.77
N ALA A 30 -6.82 -8.93 -8.57
CA ALA A 30 -7.28 -10.30 -8.37
C ALA A 30 -8.78 -10.46 -8.70
N PRO A 31 -9.17 -11.28 -9.69
CA PRO A 31 -10.56 -11.29 -10.17
C PRO A 31 -11.58 -11.70 -9.10
N ARG A 32 -11.21 -12.62 -8.21
CA ARG A 32 -12.08 -13.10 -7.13
C ARG A 32 -12.35 -11.98 -6.11
N VAL A 33 -11.30 -11.33 -5.66
CA VAL A 33 -11.37 -10.24 -4.68
C VAL A 33 -12.03 -9.02 -5.29
N PHE A 34 -11.70 -8.67 -6.55
CA PHE A 34 -12.32 -7.58 -7.29
C PHE A 34 -13.84 -7.75 -7.41
N SER A 35 -14.32 -8.98 -7.62
CA SER A 35 -15.77 -9.24 -7.67
C SER A 35 -16.45 -8.91 -6.35
N THR A 36 -15.78 -9.15 -5.21
CA THR A 36 -16.27 -8.79 -3.89
C THR A 36 -16.26 -7.27 -3.70
N LEU A 37 -15.16 -6.59 -4.09
CA LEU A 37 -15.05 -5.14 -4.06
C LEU A 37 -16.21 -4.48 -4.83
N VAL A 38 -16.45 -4.91 -6.06
CA VAL A 38 -17.59 -4.39 -6.87
C VAL A 38 -18.91 -4.64 -6.17
N GLY A 39 -19.12 -5.83 -5.61
CA GLY A 39 -20.37 -6.17 -4.89
C GLY A 39 -20.61 -5.27 -3.68
N ASN A 40 -19.56 -4.93 -2.93
CA ASN A 40 -19.65 -4.10 -1.74
C ASN A 40 -20.01 -2.64 -2.06
N PHE A 41 -19.65 -2.15 -3.25
CA PHE A 41 -19.81 -0.72 -3.62
C PHE A 41 -20.68 -0.48 -4.86
N ILE A 42 -21.38 -1.49 -5.36
CA ILE A 42 -22.15 -1.43 -6.63
C ILE A 42 -23.17 -0.27 -6.70
N TYR A 43 -23.67 0.18 -5.56
CA TYR A 43 -24.62 1.29 -5.48
C TYR A 43 -24.01 2.58 -4.91
N ASN A 44 -22.71 2.62 -4.67
CA ASN A 44 -22.08 3.82 -4.12
C ASN A 44 -21.46 4.67 -5.24
N PRO A 45 -22.06 5.83 -5.60
CA PRO A 45 -21.58 6.67 -6.71
C PRO A 45 -20.22 7.32 -6.42
N ASN A 46 -19.75 7.29 -5.17
CA ASN A 46 -18.46 7.85 -4.78
C ASN A 46 -17.32 6.83 -4.87
N VAL A 47 -17.58 5.59 -5.34
CA VAL A 47 -16.56 4.57 -5.55
C VAL A 47 -16.49 4.16 -7.01
N THR A 48 -15.28 4.17 -7.56
CA THR A 48 -14.98 3.67 -8.91
C THR A 48 -14.05 2.47 -8.80
N PRO A 49 -14.56 1.24 -8.78
CA PRO A 49 -13.73 0.05 -8.74
C PRO A 49 -13.11 -0.23 -10.10
N LEU A 50 -11.80 -0.53 -10.12
CA LEU A 50 -11.02 -0.80 -11.33
C LEU A 50 -10.22 -2.11 -11.17
N LYS A 51 -10.28 -2.98 -12.19
CA LYS A 51 -9.50 -4.22 -12.20
C LYS A 51 -8.16 -4.02 -12.90
N TYR A 52 -7.23 -3.37 -12.22
CA TYR A 52 -5.85 -3.14 -12.67
C TYR A 52 -4.87 -3.40 -11.55
N ALA A 53 -3.67 -3.86 -11.92
CA ALA A 53 -2.49 -3.73 -11.08
C ALA A 53 -1.84 -2.38 -11.33
N VAL A 54 -1.41 -1.67 -10.30
CA VAL A 54 -0.68 -0.42 -10.48
C VAL A 54 0.81 -0.72 -10.60
N SER A 55 1.45 -0.17 -11.64
CA SER A 55 2.87 -0.37 -11.89
C SER A 55 3.47 0.77 -12.70
N GLY A 56 4.76 0.66 -13.08
CA GLY A 56 5.47 1.67 -13.87
C GLY A 56 5.13 1.71 -15.36
N SER A 57 4.12 0.96 -15.84
CA SER A 57 3.75 0.95 -17.24
C SER A 57 2.26 0.77 -17.44
N ASP A 58 1.70 1.44 -18.47
CA ASP A 58 0.28 1.38 -18.77
C ASP A 58 -0.03 0.22 -19.72
N TYR A 59 -1.18 -0.42 -19.46
CA TYR A 59 -1.82 -1.40 -20.33
C TYR A 59 -0.93 -2.59 -20.72
N ALA A 60 0.14 -2.85 -19.97
CA ALA A 60 0.90 -4.06 -20.11
C ALA A 60 0.14 -5.24 -19.49
N THR A 61 0.36 -6.44 -20.05
CA THR A 61 -0.13 -7.67 -19.44
C THR A 61 1.03 -8.33 -18.72
N ILE A 62 0.91 -8.47 -17.42
CA ILE A 62 1.95 -9.03 -16.56
C ILE A 62 1.46 -10.24 -15.79
N GLU A 63 2.39 -11.02 -15.24
CA GLU A 63 2.05 -12.06 -14.27
C GLU A 63 1.68 -11.40 -12.94
N PHE A 64 0.68 -11.97 -12.30
CA PHE A 64 0.22 -11.58 -10.98
C PHE A 64 -0.02 -12.87 -10.17
N PHE A 65 0.44 -12.90 -8.95
CA PHE A 65 0.39 -14.08 -8.08
C PHE A 65 -0.79 -13.92 -7.12
N GLU A 66 -1.93 -14.50 -7.50
CA GLU A 66 -3.16 -14.46 -6.70
C GLU A 66 -3.06 -15.53 -5.62
N ALA A 67 -2.93 -15.11 -4.36
CA ALA A 67 -2.91 -15.99 -3.22
C ALA A 67 -4.31 -16.54 -2.90
N ASP A 68 -4.37 -17.73 -2.31
CA ASP A 68 -5.63 -18.31 -1.83
C ASP A 68 -6.19 -17.52 -0.64
N GLU A 69 -5.32 -16.96 0.17
CA GLU A 69 -5.65 -16.06 1.28
C GLU A 69 -5.79 -14.62 0.76
N ASP A 70 -6.94 -14.00 1.01
CA ASP A 70 -7.18 -12.61 0.62
C ASP A 70 -6.23 -11.66 1.34
N GLY A 71 -5.71 -10.68 0.60
CA GLY A 71 -4.75 -9.71 1.12
C GLY A 71 -3.29 -10.04 0.83
N LEU A 72 -2.95 -11.25 0.38
CA LEU A 72 -1.57 -11.66 0.12
C LEU A 72 -1.19 -11.73 -1.36
N SER A 73 -2.08 -11.29 -2.24
CA SER A 73 -1.85 -11.34 -3.70
C SER A 73 -0.91 -10.21 -4.13
N THR A 74 0.09 -10.52 -4.97
CA THR A 74 1.20 -9.60 -5.25
C THR A 74 1.72 -9.70 -6.69
N LEU A 75 2.50 -8.70 -7.11
CA LEU A 75 3.37 -8.74 -8.29
C LEU A 75 4.78 -9.28 -7.98
N ASN A 76 5.12 -9.37 -6.70
CA ASN A 76 6.43 -9.81 -6.24
C ASN A 76 6.37 -11.30 -5.82
N LEU A 77 6.86 -12.20 -6.70
CA LEU A 77 6.83 -13.63 -6.42
C LEU A 77 7.61 -14.00 -5.15
N ASP A 78 8.73 -13.33 -4.88
CA ASP A 78 9.58 -13.60 -3.73
C ASP A 78 8.82 -13.41 -2.40
N TRP A 79 7.81 -12.53 -2.38
CA TRP A 79 6.91 -12.32 -1.23
C TRP A 79 6.22 -13.60 -0.75
N LEU A 80 5.94 -14.52 -1.69
CA LEU A 80 5.26 -15.79 -1.43
C LEU A 80 6.19 -17.01 -1.44
N THR A 81 7.44 -16.85 -1.91
CA THR A 81 8.33 -18.01 -2.13
C THR A 81 9.67 -17.94 -1.41
N ASP A 82 10.18 -16.73 -1.09
CA ASP A 82 11.44 -16.57 -0.36
C ASP A 82 11.18 -16.84 1.15
N GLU A 83 11.92 -17.79 1.71
CA GLU A 83 11.79 -18.21 3.12
C GLU A 83 12.07 -17.07 4.13
N SER A 84 12.73 -15.99 3.71
CA SER A 84 12.94 -14.80 4.55
C SER A 84 11.73 -13.87 4.61
N MET A 85 10.74 -14.05 3.70
CA MET A 85 9.55 -13.22 3.65
C MET A 85 8.43 -13.72 4.58
N PRO A 86 7.56 -12.81 5.07
CA PRO A 86 6.53 -13.14 6.06
C PRO A 86 5.53 -14.21 5.58
N TYR A 87 5.26 -14.25 4.28
CA TYR A 87 4.21 -15.07 3.68
C TYR A 87 4.74 -16.22 2.83
N ALA A 88 6.02 -16.57 2.98
CA ALA A 88 6.65 -17.69 2.29
C ALA A 88 5.86 -19.01 2.46
N GLY A 89 5.64 -19.71 1.35
CA GLY A 89 4.95 -20.99 1.34
C GLY A 89 3.42 -20.90 1.33
N LYS A 90 2.84 -19.69 1.28
CA LYS A 90 1.39 -19.53 1.07
C LYS A 90 1.00 -19.99 -0.33
N PRO A 91 -0.11 -20.77 -0.47
CA PRO A 91 -0.58 -21.21 -1.78
C PRO A 91 -1.03 -20.03 -2.65
N TYR A 92 -0.66 -20.09 -3.93
CA TYR A 92 -1.04 -19.09 -4.93
C TYR A 92 -1.21 -19.70 -6.31
N ARG A 93 -1.83 -18.96 -7.20
CA ARG A 93 -1.88 -19.25 -8.63
C ARG A 93 -1.40 -18.07 -9.46
N THR A 94 -0.72 -18.32 -10.56
CA THR A 94 -0.32 -17.28 -11.51
C THR A 94 -1.49 -16.96 -12.44
N ILE A 95 -1.84 -15.68 -12.51
CA ILE A 95 -2.84 -15.13 -13.42
C ILE A 95 -2.24 -14.02 -14.26
N LYS A 96 -3.00 -13.51 -15.24
CA LYS A 96 -2.64 -12.33 -16.02
C LYS A 96 -3.39 -11.11 -15.46
N ALA A 97 -2.66 -10.02 -15.18
CA ALA A 97 -3.23 -8.73 -14.81
C ALA A 97 -2.86 -7.67 -15.85
N THR A 98 -3.74 -6.71 -16.06
CA THR A 98 -3.45 -5.51 -16.85
C THR A 98 -2.97 -4.42 -15.92
N THR A 99 -1.95 -3.64 -16.35
CA THR A 99 -1.37 -2.58 -15.53
C THR A 99 -1.89 -1.20 -15.90
N ILE A 100 -1.76 -0.27 -14.94
CA ILE A 100 -1.99 1.17 -15.11
C ILE A 100 -1.00 1.92 -14.21
N THR A 101 -0.58 3.13 -14.60
CA THR A 101 0.29 3.99 -13.80
C THR A 101 -0.52 4.93 -12.91
N LEU A 102 0.09 5.44 -11.84
CA LEU A 102 -0.49 6.52 -11.02
C LEU A 102 -0.72 7.79 -11.86
N ASP A 103 0.21 8.10 -12.77
CA ASP A 103 0.09 9.25 -13.66
C ASP A 103 -1.14 9.15 -14.56
N THR A 104 -1.39 7.98 -15.14
CA THR A 104 -2.58 7.74 -15.99
C THR A 104 -3.87 7.77 -15.17
N LEU A 105 -3.85 7.28 -13.94
CA LEU A 105 -5.00 7.40 -13.03
C LEU A 105 -5.29 8.87 -12.73
N ALA A 106 -4.27 9.67 -12.39
CA ALA A 106 -4.44 11.10 -12.13
C ALA A 106 -4.94 11.86 -13.37
N LEU A 107 -4.45 11.51 -14.55
CA LEU A 107 -4.94 12.10 -15.81
C LEU A 107 -6.43 11.79 -16.06
N LYS A 108 -6.91 10.60 -15.70
CA LYS A 108 -8.29 10.15 -15.95
C LYS A 108 -9.28 10.60 -14.88
N TYR A 109 -8.88 10.62 -13.63
CA TYR A 109 -9.80 10.79 -12.48
C TYR A 109 -9.54 12.09 -11.70
N GLY A 110 -8.44 12.79 -12.00
CA GLY A 110 -7.97 13.96 -11.26
C GLY A 110 -6.83 13.63 -10.31
N THR A 111 -6.12 14.67 -9.88
CA THR A 111 -5.02 14.52 -8.91
C THR A 111 -5.60 14.14 -7.54
N PRO A 112 -5.16 13.03 -6.95
CA PRO A 112 -5.67 12.60 -5.65
C PRO A 112 -5.14 13.49 -4.51
N ASP A 113 -5.95 13.65 -3.46
CA ASP A 113 -5.53 14.23 -2.18
C ASP A 113 -4.79 13.19 -1.33
N LEU A 114 -5.16 11.91 -1.49
CA LEU A 114 -4.60 10.77 -0.76
C LEU A 114 -4.41 9.57 -1.70
N ILE A 115 -3.28 8.89 -1.58
CA ILE A 115 -3.01 7.59 -2.23
C ILE A 115 -2.64 6.60 -1.14
N LYS A 116 -3.42 5.53 -0.96
CA LYS A 116 -3.02 4.36 -0.18
C LYS A 116 -2.42 3.34 -1.13
N ILE A 117 -1.29 2.77 -0.74
CA ILE A 117 -0.58 1.73 -1.48
C ILE A 117 -0.29 0.58 -0.52
N ASP A 118 -0.87 -0.56 -0.81
CA ASP A 118 -0.70 -1.78 -0.06
C ASP A 118 -0.86 -2.93 -1.08
N VAL A 119 0.29 -3.34 -1.62
CA VAL A 119 0.38 -4.26 -2.77
C VAL A 119 1.32 -5.42 -2.49
N GLU A 120 1.53 -5.69 -1.18
CA GLU A 120 2.19 -6.88 -0.69
C GLU A 120 3.60 -7.05 -1.27
N GLY A 121 4.47 -6.07 -0.99
CA GLY A 121 5.89 -6.09 -1.40
C GLY A 121 6.13 -5.67 -2.85
N ALA A 122 5.16 -5.05 -3.53
CA ALA A 122 5.31 -4.54 -4.90
C ALA A 122 5.25 -3.01 -5.00
N GLU A 123 5.44 -2.27 -3.88
CA GLU A 123 5.34 -0.80 -3.77
C GLU A 123 6.29 -0.10 -4.73
N TRP A 124 7.51 -0.63 -4.93
CA TRP A 124 8.44 -0.12 -5.94
C TRP A 124 7.84 -0.07 -7.34
N SER A 125 7.06 -1.09 -7.70
CA SER A 125 6.41 -1.12 -9.02
C SER A 125 5.41 0.01 -9.16
N VAL A 126 4.71 0.36 -8.09
CA VAL A 126 3.75 1.48 -8.06
C VAL A 126 4.47 2.82 -8.19
N PHE A 127 5.54 3.05 -7.41
CA PHE A 127 6.29 4.31 -7.44
C PHE A 127 6.93 4.61 -8.80
N LYS A 128 7.32 3.60 -9.55
CA LYS A 128 7.82 3.78 -10.94
C LYS A 128 6.78 4.40 -11.90
N GLY A 129 5.51 4.37 -11.55
CA GLY A 129 4.40 4.98 -12.28
C GLY A 129 4.01 6.37 -11.78
N LEU A 130 4.83 7.00 -10.92
CA LEU A 130 4.64 8.32 -10.32
C LEU A 130 5.74 9.26 -10.82
N SER A 131 5.43 10.15 -11.76
CA SER A 131 6.41 11.09 -12.33
C SER A 131 6.54 12.41 -11.57
N SER A 132 5.57 12.73 -10.72
CA SER A 132 5.54 13.98 -9.94
C SER A 132 4.74 13.79 -8.67
N LYS A 133 5.01 14.63 -7.67
CA LYS A 133 4.30 14.62 -6.39
C LYS A 133 2.79 14.78 -6.59
N MET A 134 2.01 13.94 -5.93
CA MET A 134 0.55 13.98 -5.86
C MET A 134 0.09 13.71 -4.43
N GLY A 135 -0.64 14.64 -3.82
CA GLY A 135 -1.26 14.48 -2.51
C GLY A 135 -0.35 13.88 -1.43
N THR A 136 -0.97 13.30 -0.43
CA THR A 136 -0.32 12.48 0.59
C THR A 136 -0.31 11.01 0.13
N ILE A 137 0.79 10.29 0.34
CA ILE A 137 0.88 8.85 0.10
C ILE A 137 0.96 8.15 1.45
N ALA A 138 0.17 7.09 1.63
CA ALA A 138 0.29 6.13 2.71
C ALA A 138 0.61 4.76 2.10
N PHE A 139 1.77 4.18 2.41
CA PHE A 139 2.17 2.88 1.87
C PHE A 139 2.60 1.92 2.96
N GLU A 140 2.36 0.63 2.73
CA GLU A 140 2.72 -0.40 3.67
C GLU A 140 4.23 -0.52 3.83
N TRP A 141 4.69 -0.73 5.06
CA TRP A 141 6.06 -1.15 5.37
C TRP A 141 6.06 -2.43 6.19
N THR A 142 7.09 -3.24 6.01
CA THR A 142 7.37 -4.40 6.84
C THR A 142 8.83 -4.42 7.25
N TRP A 143 9.11 -4.94 8.45
CA TRP A 143 10.47 -5.07 8.94
C TRP A 143 11.33 -6.00 8.06
N ALA A 144 10.72 -6.97 7.40
CA ALA A 144 11.43 -7.89 6.49
C ALA A 144 12.16 -7.16 5.34
N THR A 145 11.61 -6.03 4.88
CA THR A 145 12.13 -5.23 3.75
C THR A 145 12.45 -3.79 4.15
N TRP A 146 12.71 -3.52 5.44
CA TRP A 146 12.87 -2.15 5.96
C TRP A 146 13.93 -1.32 5.23
N THR A 147 15.02 -1.95 4.75
CA THR A 147 16.07 -1.26 3.97
C THR A 147 15.57 -0.82 2.61
N GLU A 148 14.66 -1.57 1.99
CA GLU A 148 14.01 -1.19 0.73
C GLU A 148 13.12 0.04 0.93
N HIS A 149 12.42 0.13 2.07
CA HIS A 149 11.60 1.29 2.38
C HIS A 149 12.42 2.57 2.54
N LEU A 150 13.67 2.50 3.01
CA LEU A 150 14.57 3.66 3.01
C LEU A 150 14.91 4.14 1.60
N GLU A 151 15.12 3.23 0.65
CA GLU A 151 15.35 3.60 -0.75
C GLU A 151 14.07 4.17 -1.40
N GLN A 152 12.91 3.65 -1.07
CA GLN A 152 11.61 4.19 -1.49
C GLN A 152 11.40 5.61 -0.97
N LEU A 153 11.73 5.89 0.30
CA LEU A 153 11.67 7.23 0.87
C LEU A 153 12.61 8.21 0.16
N LYS A 154 13.84 7.81 -0.16
CA LYS A 154 14.77 8.63 -0.96
C LYS A 154 14.23 8.95 -2.35
N TYR A 155 13.58 7.97 -2.99
CA TYR A 155 12.91 8.18 -4.27
C TYR A 155 11.78 9.21 -4.16
N LEU A 156 10.95 9.11 -3.13
CA LEU A 156 9.86 10.04 -2.87
C LEU A 156 10.38 11.43 -2.48
N GLU A 157 11.46 11.51 -1.70
CA GLU A 157 12.15 12.78 -1.41
C GLU A 157 12.60 13.48 -2.70
N PHE A 158 13.26 12.73 -3.60
CA PHE A 158 13.66 13.26 -4.90
C PHE A 158 12.44 13.73 -5.72
N GLY A 159 11.30 13.06 -5.59
CA GLY A 159 10.01 13.43 -6.17
C GLY A 159 9.34 14.66 -5.53
N GLY A 160 9.93 15.24 -4.47
CA GLY A 160 9.46 16.46 -3.83
C GLY A 160 8.63 16.25 -2.55
N TYR A 161 8.56 15.04 -2.00
CA TYR A 161 8.01 14.79 -0.67
C TYR A 161 9.03 15.21 0.38
N THR A 162 8.57 15.83 1.47
CA THR A 162 9.48 16.43 2.47
C THR A 162 9.28 15.92 3.89
N GLN A 163 8.16 15.30 4.15
CA GLN A 163 7.82 14.81 5.48
C GLN A 163 7.39 13.35 5.43
N VAL A 164 7.71 12.61 6.47
CA VAL A 164 7.30 11.22 6.68
C VAL A 164 6.73 11.04 8.09
N ALA A 165 5.70 10.22 8.21
CA ALA A 165 5.10 9.85 9.48
C ALA A 165 4.84 8.34 9.50
N PRO A 166 5.59 7.57 10.30
CA PRO A 166 5.42 6.14 10.44
C PRO A 166 4.31 5.79 11.44
N GLN A 167 3.62 4.70 11.16
CA GLN A 167 2.66 4.07 12.08
C GLN A 167 2.93 2.57 12.15
N PHE A 168 2.73 1.98 13.33
CA PHE A 168 2.49 0.53 13.45
C PHE A 168 1.02 0.30 13.10
N ILE A 169 0.75 -0.68 12.26
CA ILE A 169 -0.59 -1.06 11.77
C ILE A 169 -1.24 0.02 10.88
N GLU A 170 -2.16 -0.44 10.06
CA GLU A 170 -3.04 0.40 9.28
C GLU A 170 -4.16 0.97 10.15
N HIS A 171 -4.13 2.27 10.41
CA HIS A 171 -5.21 2.98 11.12
C HIS A 171 -6.24 3.58 10.14
N HIS A 172 -6.82 2.73 9.29
CA HIS A 172 -8.03 3.04 8.51
C HIS A 172 -8.16 4.52 8.07
N CYS A 173 -7.23 4.99 7.22
CA CYS A 173 -7.25 6.34 6.69
C CYS A 173 -7.06 7.46 7.73
N GLN A 174 -6.27 7.24 8.77
CA GLN A 174 -5.95 8.24 9.78
C GLN A 174 -4.47 8.61 9.73
N GLU A 175 -4.17 9.84 9.30
CA GLU A 175 -2.81 10.38 9.34
C GLU A 175 -2.25 10.40 10.76
N PRO A 176 -0.96 10.08 10.94
CA PRO A 176 -0.28 10.24 12.22
C PRO A 176 -0.20 11.70 12.67
N ASP A 177 -0.16 11.92 13.99
CA ASP A 177 0.03 13.26 14.56
C ASP A 177 1.48 13.76 14.46
N THR A 178 2.46 12.84 14.41
CA THR A 178 3.89 13.17 14.41
C THR A 178 4.51 12.96 13.04
N TRP A 179 5.14 14.03 12.53
CA TRP A 179 5.81 14.06 11.24
C TRP A 179 7.30 14.39 11.42
N TYR A 180 8.14 13.72 10.62
CA TYR A 180 9.60 13.88 10.60
C TYR A 180 10.02 14.47 9.24
N ASP A 181 11.17 15.16 9.20
CA ASP A 181 11.80 15.50 7.92
C ASP A 181 12.26 14.19 7.25
N ILE A 182 11.86 13.97 6.00
CA ILE A 182 12.14 12.74 5.27
C ILE A 182 13.65 12.50 5.08
N LYS A 183 14.46 13.59 5.03
CA LYS A 183 15.92 13.52 4.86
C LYS A 183 16.63 12.92 6.06
N ASP A 184 16.09 13.17 7.24
CA ASP A 184 16.71 12.80 8.52
C ASP A 184 16.07 11.55 9.11
N PHE A 185 15.02 11.01 8.46
CA PHE A 185 14.26 9.89 8.97
C PHE A 185 14.96 8.56 8.68
N ASP A 186 15.12 7.76 9.72
CA ASP A 186 15.59 6.37 9.67
C ASP A 186 14.55 5.44 10.30
N LEU A 187 13.93 4.60 9.47
CA LEU A 187 12.88 3.67 9.90
C LEU A 187 13.38 2.67 10.95
N GLY A 188 14.63 2.21 10.81
CA GLY A 188 15.22 1.27 11.76
C GLY A 188 15.38 1.87 13.15
N THR A 189 15.88 3.10 13.24
CA THR A 189 15.99 3.84 14.51
C THR A 189 14.60 4.09 15.09
N TRP A 190 13.66 4.62 14.28
CA TRP A 190 12.30 4.87 14.74
C TRP A 190 11.62 3.61 15.27
N HIS A 191 11.74 2.48 14.55
CA HIS A 191 11.18 1.20 14.96
C HIS A 191 11.73 0.75 16.31
N ASN A 192 13.05 0.78 16.49
CA ASN A 192 13.70 0.38 17.75
C ASN A 192 13.26 1.25 18.93
N ASP A 193 13.12 2.57 18.71
CA ASP A 193 12.75 3.50 19.77
C ASP A 193 11.27 3.39 20.17
N ASN A 194 10.39 2.94 19.26
CA ASN A 194 8.95 2.93 19.46
C ASN A 194 8.34 1.53 19.63
N ALA A 195 9.06 0.45 19.31
CA ALA A 195 8.55 -0.92 19.44
C ALA A 195 8.16 -1.30 20.87
N ASP A 196 8.84 -0.76 21.88
CA ASP A 196 8.54 -1.01 23.31
C ASP A 196 7.39 -0.12 23.85
N ALA A 197 7.13 1.04 23.25
CA ALA A 197 6.05 1.95 23.65
C ALA A 197 4.65 1.40 23.33
N TRP A 198 4.56 0.37 22.55
CA TRP A 198 3.31 -0.20 22.06
C TRP A 198 2.73 -1.33 22.95
N GLU A 199 3.31 -1.62 24.11
CA GLU A 199 2.86 -2.68 25.04
C GLU A 199 1.44 -2.51 25.58
N ASN A 200 0.87 -1.31 25.58
CA ASN A 200 -0.44 -1.05 26.19
C ASN A 200 -1.63 -1.10 25.21
N GLY A 201 -1.42 -1.39 23.93
CA GLY A 201 -2.46 -1.38 22.92
C GLY A 201 -2.65 -2.70 22.14
N ALA A 202 -2.15 -3.85 22.63
CA ALA A 202 -2.33 -5.20 22.07
C ALA A 202 -1.15 -5.84 21.32
N TRP A 203 -0.07 -5.16 21.04
CA TRP A 203 1.12 -5.80 20.50
C TRP A 203 2.21 -5.87 21.57
N LYS A 204 2.12 -6.83 22.47
CA LYS A 204 3.35 -7.29 23.10
C LYS A 204 4.32 -7.64 21.97
N LYS A 205 5.63 -7.32 22.12
CA LYS A 205 6.65 -8.07 21.39
C LYS A 205 6.22 -9.52 21.43
N SER A 206 5.41 -9.89 20.45
CA SER A 206 5.04 -11.28 20.32
C SER A 206 6.36 -11.93 20.01
N ASN A 207 6.61 -13.12 20.54
CA ASN A 207 7.65 -14.01 20.05
C ASN A 207 7.41 -14.38 18.57
N LEU A 208 6.57 -13.62 17.89
CA LEU A 208 6.40 -13.56 16.45
C LEU A 208 7.70 -13.00 15.89
N ARG A 209 8.23 -13.71 14.93
CA ARG A 209 9.47 -13.44 14.23
C ARG A 209 9.61 -11.94 13.95
N PRO A 210 10.82 -11.35 13.97
CA PRO A 210 11.06 -9.94 13.62
C PRO A 210 10.46 -9.51 12.27
N THR A 211 10.13 -10.46 11.42
CA THR A 211 9.51 -10.29 10.09
C THR A 211 8.02 -9.96 10.11
N ALA A 212 7.36 -9.93 11.28
CA ALA A 212 5.91 -9.68 11.38
C ALA A 212 5.56 -8.25 11.79
N ASP A 213 6.54 -7.37 11.98
CA ASP A 213 6.29 -5.97 12.26
C ASP A 213 5.92 -5.26 10.95
N VAL A 214 4.72 -4.74 10.90
CA VAL A 214 4.14 -4.08 9.73
C VAL A 214 3.47 -2.76 10.14
N GLY A 215 3.27 -1.88 9.18
CA GLY A 215 2.59 -0.62 9.40
C GLY A 215 2.48 0.22 8.13
N MET A 216 2.20 1.50 8.30
CA MET A 216 2.11 2.46 7.20
C MET A 216 3.16 3.56 7.34
N LEU A 217 3.79 3.91 6.22
CA LEU A 217 4.58 5.13 6.07
C LEU A 217 3.73 6.16 5.31
N TRP A 218 3.46 7.28 5.96
CA TRP A 218 2.77 8.41 5.35
C TRP A 218 3.81 9.43 4.89
N VAL A 219 3.69 9.94 3.67
CA VAL A 219 4.60 10.97 3.11
C VAL A 219 3.81 12.10 2.46
N ARG A 220 4.29 13.37 2.67
CA ARG A 220 3.66 14.55 2.09
C ARG A 220 4.63 15.66 1.70
#